data_581f3b30cca9c9f9664110eaa23c49dc
#
_entry.id   581f3b30cca9c9f9664110eaa23c49dc
#
_cell.length_a   1.000
_cell.length_b   1.000
_cell.length_c   1.000
_cell.angle_alpha   90.00
_cell.angle_beta   90.00
_cell.angle_gamma   90.00
#
_symmetry.space_group_name_H-M   'P 1'
#
loop_
_entity.id
_entity.type
_entity.pdbx_description
1 polymer ?
#
loop_
_entity_poly.entity_id
_entity_poly.type
_entity_poly.pdbx_seq_one_letter_code
_entity_poly.pdbx_strand_id
1 'polypeptide(L)'
;MHPIRFPGESTDLRRARALRERVDDLRSARARILAAADAERRRIERDLHDGAQQRLVAVTLTLGLAESRVASDPVGAAALIAQAREEVQFAVKELRELARGIHPAVLSDRGLGAALEALASRAPVPVEIAGVPEQRLRPALEAAVYFSTAEALTNVAKYSKASAAFVHIAVDGDKLRLQIGDDGVGGADLAAGGGLRGLCDRADALDGSCQVHSPEGCGTTVTVELPLQSAPAAG
;
A
#
# COMPACT_ATOMS: atom_id res chain seq x y z
N MET A 1 36.45 -8.75 -64.22
CA MET A 1 36.20 -9.47 -62.94
C MET A 1 35.33 -8.59 -62.08
N HIS A 2 33.98 -8.79 -62.11
CA HIS A 2 33.04 -7.96 -61.35
C HIS A 2 32.87 -8.53 -59.95
N PRO A 3 32.87 -7.73 -58.89
CA PRO A 3 32.61 -8.23 -57.58
C PRO A 3 31.12 -8.58 -57.42
N ILE A 4 30.87 -9.80 -56.98
CA ILE A 4 29.54 -10.32 -56.66
C ILE A 4 29.06 -9.54 -55.40
N ARG A 5 28.07 -8.66 -55.59
CA ARG A 5 27.35 -8.03 -54.50
C ARG A 5 26.37 -9.08 -53.94
N PHE A 6 26.63 -9.57 -52.72
CA PHE A 6 25.65 -10.34 -51.96
C PHE A 6 24.45 -9.44 -51.65
N PRO A 7 23.21 -9.90 -51.91
CA PRO A 7 22.04 -9.12 -51.57
C PRO A 7 21.99 -9.00 -50.04
N GLY A 8 21.91 -7.76 -49.58
CA GLY A 8 21.79 -7.44 -48.15
C GLY A 8 20.59 -8.21 -47.56
N GLU A 9 20.75 -8.61 -46.29
CA GLU A 9 19.68 -9.23 -45.49
C GLU A 9 18.35 -8.51 -45.76
N SER A 10 17.29 -9.27 -46.06
CA SER A 10 15.99 -8.69 -46.32
C SER A 10 15.53 -7.87 -45.14
N THR A 11 14.85 -6.77 -45.38
CA THR A 11 14.34 -5.85 -44.34
C THR A 11 13.55 -6.59 -43.25
N ASP A 12 12.89 -7.68 -43.69
CA ASP A 12 12.09 -8.54 -42.80
C ASP A 12 12.94 -9.38 -41.84
N LEU A 13 14.11 -9.85 -42.29
CA LEU A 13 15.05 -10.56 -41.40
C LEU A 13 15.66 -9.63 -40.34
N ARG A 14 15.97 -8.37 -40.69
CA ARG A 14 16.45 -7.39 -39.74
C ARG A 14 15.38 -7.01 -38.72
N ARG A 15 14.13 -6.83 -39.16
CA ARG A 15 12.99 -6.58 -38.29
C ARG A 15 12.74 -7.77 -37.34
N ALA A 16 12.77 -8.99 -37.84
CA ALA A 16 12.58 -10.19 -37.01
C ALA A 16 13.68 -10.36 -35.97
N ARG A 17 14.93 -10.00 -36.30
CA ARG A 17 16.06 -10.03 -35.37
C ARG A 17 15.91 -8.96 -34.27
N ALA A 18 15.61 -7.73 -34.65
CA ALA A 18 15.37 -6.64 -33.69
C ALA A 18 14.18 -6.93 -32.74
N LEU A 19 13.13 -7.58 -33.25
CA LEU A 19 11.99 -7.99 -32.47
C LEU A 19 12.36 -9.08 -31.45
N ARG A 20 13.17 -10.05 -31.82
CA ARG A 20 13.68 -11.11 -30.92
C ARG A 20 14.57 -10.52 -29.85
N GLU A 21 15.51 -9.66 -30.20
CA GLU A 21 16.39 -8.97 -29.25
C GLU A 21 15.55 -8.18 -28.21
N ARG A 22 14.52 -7.46 -28.66
CA ARG A 22 13.62 -6.71 -27.78
C ARG A 22 12.80 -7.62 -26.85
N VAL A 23 12.34 -8.77 -27.35
CA VAL A 23 11.64 -9.78 -26.52
C VAL A 23 12.56 -10.38 -25.47
N ASP A 24 13.80 -10.65 -25.81
CA ASP A 24 14.78 -11.22 -24.87
C ASP A 24 15.23 -10.18 -23.84
N ASP A 25 15.36 -8.90 -24.22
CA ASP A 25 15.60 -7.80 -23.29
C ASP A 25 14.44 -7.62 -22.29
N LEU A 26 13.20 -7.65 -22.77
CA LEU A 26 12.01 -7.58 -21.91
C LEU A 26 11.91 -8.78 -20.97
N ARG A 27 12.20 -10.00 -21.43
CA ARG A 27 12.25 -11.19 -20.58
C ARG A 27 13.31 -11.07 -19.50
N SER A 28 14.49 -10.59 -19.87
CA SER A 28 15.60 -10.37 -18.96
C SER A 28 15.29 -9.28 -17.93
N ALA A 29 14.67 -8.18 -18.34
CA ALA A 29 14.20 -7.11 -17.46
C ALA A 29 13.13 -7.63 -16.49
N ARG A 30 12.15 -8.38 -16.99
CA ARG A 30 11.12 -9.01 -16.15
C ARG A 30 11.71 -9.98 -15.14
N ALA A 31 12.67 -10.81 -15.54
CA ALA A 31 13.35 -11.74 -14.64
C ALA A 31 14.12 -10.99 -13.53
N ARG A 32 14.81 -9.89 -13.87
CA ARG A 32 15.49 -9.04 -12.87
C ARG A 32 14.52 -8.42 -11.87
N ILE A 33 13.37 -7.91 -12.34
CA ILE A 33 12.34 -7.33 -11.48
C ILE A 33 11.76 -8.38 -10.53
N LEU A 34 11.45 -9.57 -11.04
CA LEU A 34 10.94 -10.68 -10.21
C LEU A 34 11.98 -11.12 -9.18
N ALA A 35 13.24 -11.26 -9.57
CA ALA A 35 14.31 -11.61 -8.66
C ALA A 35 14.54 -10.54 -7.58
N ALA A 36 14.45 -9.27 -7.93
CA ALA A 36 14.55 -8.16 -6.98
C ALA A 36 13.36 -8.14 -6.00
N ALA A 37 12.14 -8.35 -6.49
CA ALA A 37 10.95 -8.45 -5.66
C ALA A 37 11.02 -9.64 -4.67
N ASP A 38 11.49 -10.81 -5.13
CA ASP A 38 11.69 -11.98 -4.28
C ASP A 38 12.82 -11.79 -3.25
N ALA A 39 13.88 -11.08 -3.61
CA ALA A 39 14.95 -10.74 -2.67
C ALA A 39 14.48 -9.78 -1.60
N GLU A 40 13.71 -8.78 -1.98
CA GLU A 40 13.10 -7.81 -1.06
C GLU A 40 12.09 -8.48 -0.13
N ARG A 41 11.22 -9.34 -0.66
CA ARG A 41 10.30 -10.14 0.15
C ARG A 41 11.03 -10.97 1.21
N ARG A 42 12.09 -11.69 0.83
CA ARG A 42 12.90 -12.48 1.78
C ARG A 42 13.64 -11.60 2.79
N ARG A 43 14.00 -10.37 2.43
CA ARG A 43 14.57 -9.40 3.36
C ARG A 43 13.54 -8.99 4.40
N ILE A 44 12.36 -8.58 3.96
CA ILE A 44 11.24 -8.18 4.83
C ILE A 44 10.83 -9.33 5.76
N GLU A 45 10.73 -10.57 5.26
CA GLU A 45 10.42 -11.75 6.07
C GLU A 45 11.46 -11.98 7.19
N ARG A 46 12.75 -11.78 6.90
CA ARG A 46 13.82 -11.92 7.92
C ARG A 46 13.77 -10.77 8.93
N ASP A 47 13.68 -9.55 8.47
CA ASP A 47 13.64 -8.37 9.34
C ASP A 47 12.41 -8.42 10.27
N LEU A 48 11.27 -8.89 9.75
CA LEU A 48 10.05 -9.14 10.50
C LEU A 48 10.23 -10.21 11.58
N HIS A 49 10.80 -11.34 11.18
CA HIS A 49 11.00 -12.48 12.06
C HIS A 49 11.99 -12.14 13.19
N ASP A 50 13.11 -11.54 12.85
CA ASP A 50 14.16 -11.25 13.83
C ASP A 50 13.77 -10.10 14.76
N GLY A 51 13.17 -9.04 14.25
CA GLY A 51 12.69 -7.91 15.04
C GLY A 51 11.53 -8.29 15.98
N ALA A 52 10.56 -9.04 15.49
CA ALA A 52 9.42 -9.49 16.29
C ALA A 52 9.85 -10.48 17.39
N GLN A 53 10.75 -11.43 17.06
CA GLN A 53 11.26 -12.39 18.05
C GLN A 53 12.03 -11.72 19.17
N GLN A 54 12.95 -10.79 18.87
CA GLN A 54 13.71 -10.07 19.88
C GLN A 54 12.80 -9.32 20.87
N ARG A 55 11.74 -8.69 20.36
CA ARG A 55 10.78 -7.95 21.21
C ARG A 55 9.90 -8.87 22.05
N LEU A 56 9.42 -9.97 21.48
CA LEU A 56 8.64 -10.96 22.25
C LEU A 56 9.46 -11.54 23.39
N VAL A 57 10.76 -11.78 23.18
CA VAL A 57 11.67 -12.21 24.25
C VAL A 57 11.80 -11.12 25.32
N ALA A 58 12.01 -9.85 24.95
CA ALA A 58 12.09 -8.74 25.89
C ALA A 58 10.81 -8.59 26.72
N VAL A 59 9.64 -8.63 26.07
CA VAL A 59 8.33 -8.57 26.76
C VAL A 59 8.18 -9.75 27.73
N THR A 60 8.57 -10.96 27.32
CA THR A 60 8.50 -12.16 28.18
C THR A 60 9.37 -11.99 29.44
N LEU A 61 10.57 -11.46 29.29
CA LEU A 61 11.49 -11.20 30.42
C LEU A 61 10.92 -10.11 31.34
N THR A 62 10.38 -9.02 30.79
CA THR A 62 9.77 -7.93 31.58
C THR A 62 8.57 -8.43 32.37
N LEU A 63 7.71 -9.26 31.76
CA LEU A 63 6.58 -9.89 32.45
C LEU A 63 7.02 -10.86 33.55
N GLY A 64 8.06 -11.68 33.33
CA GLY A 64 8.61 -12.57 34.33
C GLY A 64 9.20 -11.81 35.54
N LEU A 65 9.84 -10.64 35.29
CA LEU A 65 10.27 -9.72 36.34
C LEU A 65 9.08 -9.12 37.10
N ALA A 66 8.01 -8.73 36.43
CA ALA A 66 6.81 -8.23 37.03
C ALA A 66 6.18 -9.27 37.96
N GLU A 67 6.02 -10.53 37.46
CA GLU A 67 5.49 -11.64 38.29
C GLU A 67 6.27 -11.88 39.54
N SER A 68 7.60 -11.84 39.48
CA SER A 68 8.47 -12.05 40.65
C SER A 68 8.33 -10.95 41.71
N ARG A 69 7.85 -9.76 41.32
CA ARG A 69 7.72 -8.59 42.21
C ARG A 69 6.30 -8.35 42.73
N VAL A 70 5.28 -9.03 42.20
CA VAL A 70 3.87 -8.78 42.56
C VAL A 70 3.65 -8.77 44.08
N ALA A 71 4.27 -9.69 44.79
CA ALA A 71 4.07 -9.81 46.23
C ALA A 71 4.92 -8.83 47.08
N SER A 72 6.13 -8.48 46.60
CA SER A 72 7.10 -7.68 47.36
C SER A 72 7.08 -6.19 46.98
N ASP A 73 6.77 -5.86 45.72
CA ASP A 73 6.71 -4.50 45.18
C ASP A 73 5.59 -4.40 44.14
N PRO A 74 4.32 -4.30 44.54
CA PRO A 74 3.19 -4.22 43.64
C PRO A 74 3.23 -2.99 42.73
N VAL A 75 3.79 -1.87 43.15
CA VAL A 75 3.91 -0.65 42.35
C VAL A 75 4.93 -0.81 41.27
N GLY A 76 6.10 -1.37 41.58
CA GLY A 76 7.13 -1.69 40.59
C GLY A 76 6.65 -2.76 39.62
N ALA A 77 5.90 -3.77 40.05
CA ALA A 77 5.30 -4.77 39.19
C ALA A 77 4.30 -4.14 38.20
N ALA A 78 3.44 -3.22 38.65
CA ALA A 78 2.50 -2.51 37.80
C ALA A 78 3.21 -1.65 36.71
N ALA A 79 4.32 -1.00 37.09
CA ALA A 79 5.14 -0.24 36.13
C ALA A 79 5.76 -1.12 35.06
N LEU A 80 6.29 -2.31 35.40
CA LEU A 80 6.82 -3.28 34.47
C LEU A 80 5.73 -3.82 33.53
N ILE A 81 4.53 -4.08 34.00
CA ILE A 81 3.39 -4.48 33.18
C ILE A 81 3.01 -3.38 32.18
N ALA A 82 2.99 -2.11 32.62
CA ALA A 82 2.73 -0.97 31.74
C ALA A 82 3.79 -0.86 30.64
N GLN A 83 5.06 -1.00 30.98
CA GLN A 83 6.18 -1.02 30.03
C GLN A 83 6.02 -2.17 29.01
N ALA A 84 5.78 -3.39 29.47
CA ALA A 84 5.57 -4.54 28.57
C ALA A 84 4.41 -4.30 27.59
N ARG A 85 3.33 -3.67 28.06
CA ARG A 85 2.19 -3.31 27.22
C ARG A 85 2.57 -2.28 26.14
N GLU A 86 3.36 -1.27 26.47
CA GLU A 86 3.83 -0.29 25.49
C GLU A 86 4.73 -0.93 24.44
N GLU A 87 5.64 -1.83 24.83
CA GLU A 87 6.51 -2.57 23.92
C GLU A 87 5.69 -3.44 22.95
N VAL A 88 4.64 -4.14 23.44
CA VAL A 88 3.72 -4.91 22.58
C VAL A 88 2.98 -3.99 21.60
N GLN A 89 2.46 -2.85 22.06
CA GLN A 89 1.76 -1.91 21.19
C GLN A 89 2.66 -1.37 20.09
N PHE A 90 3.92 -1.06 20.43
CA PHE A 90 4.90 -0.63 19.46
C PHE A 90 5.23 -1.73 18.44
N ALA A 91 5.47 -2.96 18.89
CA ALA A 91 5.73 -4.11 18.04
C ALA A 91 4.56 -4.38 17.08
N VAL A 92 3.31 -4.32 17.56
CA VAL A 92 2.11 -4.48 16.74
C VAL A 92 1.99 -3.35 15.70
N LYS A 93 2.36 -2.11 16.05
CA LYS A 93 2.37 -0.99 15.11
C LYS A 93 3.40 -1.22 14.00
N GLU A 94 4.61 -1.61 14.35
CA GLU A 94 5.71 -1.89 13.40
C GLU A 94 5.37 -3.07 12.49
N LEU A 95 4.81 -4.16 13.02
CA LEU A 95 4.30 -5.28 12.24
C LEU A 95 3.22 -4.85 11.25
N ARG A 96 2.33 -3.94 11.65
CA ARG A 96 1.31 -3.40 10.75
C ARG A 96 1.90 -2.51 9.65
N GLU A 97 2.93 -1.74 9.96
CA GLU A 97 3.64 -0.91 8.96
C GLU A 97 4.39 -1.76 7.95
N LEU A 98 5.05 -2.83 8.38
CA LEU A 98 5.69 -3.81 7.51
C LEU A 98 4.67 -4.60 6.68
N ALA A 99 3.55 -5.03 7.29
CA ALA A 99 2.48 -5.73 6.60
C ALA A 99 1.74 -4.85 5.57
N ARG A 100 1.80 -3.53 5.67
CA ARG A 100 1.28 -2.60 4.66
C ARG A 100 2.03 -2.69 3.33
N GLY A 101 3.25 -3.23 3.32
CA GLY A 101 3.99 -3.56 2.10
C GLY A 101 3.63 -4.91 1.47
N ILE A 102 2.86 -5.77 2.16
CA ILE A 102 2.46 -7.10 1.67
C ILE A 102 1.02 -6.99 1.15
N HIS A 103 0.81 -7.45 -0.09
CA HIS A 103 -0.52 -7.46 -0.73
C HIS A 103 -1.54 -8.21 0.14
N PRO A 104 -2.66 -7.58 0.58
CA PRO A 104 -3.59 -8.24 1.50
C PRO A 104 -4.21 -9.49 0.89
N ALA A 105 -4.19 -10.60 1.61
CA ALA A 105 -4.75 -11.87 1.13
C ALA A 105 -6.22 -11.72 0.70
N VAL A 106 -7.02 -10.93 1.45
CA VAL A 106 -8.43 -10.67 1.11
C VAL A 106 -8.58 -10.01 -0.25
N LEU A 107 -7.64 -9.16 -0.65
CA LEU A 107 -7.66 -8.50 -1.96
C LEU A 107 -7.39 -9.49 -3.08
N SER A 108 -6.43 -10.39 -2.90
CA SER A 108 -6.12 -11.46 -3.87
C SER A 108 -7.25 -12.47 -3.99
N ASP A 109 -7.79 -12.93 -2.85
CA ASP A 109 -8.71 -14.06 -2.77
C ASP A 109 -10.16 -13.65 -3.08
N ARG A 110 -10.60 -12.49 -2.57
CA ARG A 110 -12.00 -12.05 -2.60
C ARG A 110 -12.24 -10.78 -3.40
N GLY A 111 -11.18 -10.12 -3.86
CA GLY A 111 -11.26 -8.91 -4.68
C GLY A 111 -11.45 -7.62 -3.89
N LEU A 112 -11.50 -6.50 -4.65
CA LEU A 112 -11.49 -5.15 -4.11
C LEU A 112 -12.71 -4.85 -3.22
N GLY A 113 -13.90 -5.25 -3.62
CA GLY A 113 -15.13 -5.01 -2.85
C GLY A 113 -15.06 -5.58 -1.45
N ALA A 114 -14.78 -6.87 -1.32
CA ALA A 114 -14.65 -7.53 -0.02
C ALA A 114 -13.52 -6.95 0.84
N ALA A 115 -12.44 -6.51 0.20
CA ALA A 115 -11.33 -5.88 0.90
C ALA A 115 -11.69 -4.49 1.45
N LEU A 116 -12.44 -3.69 0.70
CA LEU A 116 -12.94 -2.37 1.14
C LEU A 116 -13.99 -2.51 2.24
N GLU A 117 -14.93 -3.45 2.12
CA GLU A 117 -15.90 -3.77 3.17
C GLU A 117 -15.21 -4.16 4.48
N ALA A 118 -14.15 -4.96 4.41
CA ALA A 118 -13.34 -5.32 5.58
C ALA A 118 -12.60 -4.13 6.19
N LEU A 119 -12.23 -3.10 5.42
CA LEU A 119 -11.70 -1.84 5.94
C LEU A 119 -12.80 -1.02 6.62
N ALA A 120 -13.94 -0.86 5.96
CA ALA A 120 -15.09 -0.11 6.47
C ALA A 120 -15.61 -0.67 7.78
N SER A 121 -15.73 -2.00 7.92
CA SER A 121 -16.20 -2.65 9.14
C SER A 121 -15.32 -2.42 10.37
N ARG A 122 -14.06 -2.00 10.17
CA ARG A 122 -13.10 -1.69 11.25
C ARG A 122 -12.93 -0.19 11.50
N ALA A 123 -13.54 0.64 10.68
CA ALA A 123 -13.51 2.09 10.86
C ALA A 123 -14.29 2.50 12.12
N PRO A 124 -13.86 3.56 12.85
CA PRO A 124 -14.56 4.03 14.04
C PRO A 124 -15.86 4.78 13.74
N VAL A 125 -16.11 5.10 12.48
CA VAL A 125 -17.30 5.80 11.98
C VAL A 125 -17.93 4.99 10.84
N PRO A 126 -19.22 5.16 10.56
CA PRO A 126 -19.86 4.59 9.37
C PRO A 126 -19.12 5.01 8.08
N VAL A 127 -18.90 4.05 7.18
CA VAL A 127 -18.24 4.28 5.88
C VAL A 127 -19.17 3.80 4.77
N GLU A 128 -19.59 4.72 3.92
CA GLU A 128 -20.31 4.40 2.69
C GLU A 128 -19.33 3.98 1.60
N ILE A 129 -19.59 2.84 0.94
CA ILE A 129 -18.80 2.39 -0.21
C ILE A 129 -19.71 2.31 -1.42
N ALA A 130 -19.33 2.97 -2.52
CA ALA A 130 -20.09 2.99 -3.75
C ALA A 130 -19.20 2.85 -4.99
N GLY A 131 -19.77 2.28 -6.06
CA GLY A 131 -19.16 2.23 -7.38
C GLY A 131 -18.00 1.26 -7.55
N VAL A 132 -17.86 0.27 -6.66
CA VAL A 132 -16.82 -0.75 -6.79
C VAL A 132 -17.03 -1.54 -8.09
N PRO A 133 -16.02 -1.62 -8.99
CA PRO A 133 -16.15 -2.38 -10.22
C PRO A 133 -16.39 -3.86 -9.96
N GLU A 134 -17.36 -4.47 -10.65
CA GLU A 134 -17.61 -5.90 -10.58
C GLU A 134 -16.46 -6.72 -11.17
N GLN A 135 -15.82 -6.19 -12.22
CA GLN A 135 -14.68 -6.83 -12.86
C GLN A 135 -13.39 -6.57 -12.09
N ARG A 136 -12.53 -7.59 -12.05
CA ARG A 136 -11.20 -7.47 -11.45
C ARG A 136 -10.36 -6.44 -12.22
N LEU A 137 -9.76 -5.55 -11.47
CA LEU A 137 -8.79 -4.60 -12.01
C LEU A 137 -7.39 -5.24 -12.03
N ARG A 138 -6.44 -4.56 -12.65
CA ARG A 138 -5.02 -4.96 -12.55
C ARG A 138 -4.60 -4.98 -11.07
N PRO A 139 -3.82 -5.98 -10.62
CA PRO A 139 -3.42 -6.10 -9.21
C PRO A 139 -2.82 -4.82 -8.63
N ALA A 140 -2.03 -4.09 -9.42
CA ALA A 140 -1.44 -2.82 -9.00
C ALA A 140 -2.49 -1.74 -8.72
N LEU A 141 -3.58 -1.68 -9.50
CA LEU A 141 -4.67 -0.73 -9.28
C LEU A 141 -5.50 -1.10 -8.04
N GLU A 142 -5.86 -2.38 -7.89
CA GLU A 142 -6.58 -2.86 -6.71
C GLU A 142 -5.77 -2.58 -5.42
N ALA A 143 -4.46 -2.81 -5.45
CA ALA A 143 -3.57 -2.51 -4.34
C ALA A 143 -3.52 -1.00 -4.05
N ALA A 144 -3.41 -0.15 -5.08
CA ALA A 144 -3.40 1.30 -4.91
C ALA A 144 -4.69 1.81 -4.27
N VAL A 145 -5.86 1.36 -4.76
CA VAL A 145 -7.17 1.71 -4.20
C VAL A 145 -7.27 1.26 -2.74
N TYR A 146 -6.92 0.01 -2.46
CA TYR A 146 -6.97 -0.55 -1.11
C TYR A 146 -6.10 0.23 -0.12
N PHE A 147 -4.82 0.44 -0.44
CA PHE A 147 -3.90 1.12 0.46
C PHE A 147 -4.22 2.60 0.61
N SER A 148 -4.72 3.26 -0.43
CA SER A 148 -5.18 4.65 -0.36
C SER A 148 -6.39 4.76 0.57
N THR A 149 -7.34 3.83 0.47
CA THR A 149 -8.50 3.77 1.36
C THR A 149 -8.09 3.48 2.81
N ALA A 150 -7.21 2.51 3.03
CA ALA A 150 -6.72 2.16 4.37
C ALA A 150 -6.02 3.34 5.06
N GLU A 151 -5.20 4.09 4.33
CA GLU A 151 -4.50 5.27 4.84
C GLU A 151 -5.47 6.41 5.15
N ALA A 152 -6.41 6.70 4.23
CA ALA A 152 -7.40 7.75 4.43
C ALA A 152 -8.30 7.44 5.64
N LEU A 153 -8.83 6.22 5.78
CA LEU A 153 -9.62 5.81 6.94
C LEU A 153 -8.81 5.81 8.25
N THR A 154 -7.49 5.56 8.18
CA THR A 154 -6.60 5.73 9.34
C THR A 154 -6.50 7.20 9.74
N ASN A 155 -6.45 8.12 8.79
CA ASN A 155 -6.42 9.56 9.04
C ASN A 155 -7.76 10.04 9.61
N VAL A 156 -8.88 9.53 9.10
CA VAL A 156 -10.22 9.77 9.68
C VAL A 156 -10.23 9.37 11.15
N ALA A 157 -9.78 8.17 11.47
CA ALA A 157 -9.76 7.67 12.85
C ALA A 157 -8.89 8.49 13.82
N LYS A 158 -7.78 9.06 13.32
CA LYS A 158 -6.80 9.75 14.18
C LYS A 158 -7.03 11.24 14.31
N TYR A 159 -7.53 11.89 13.25
CA TYR A 159 -7.41 13.34 13.15
C TYR A 159 -8.72 14.04 12.81
N SER A 160 -9.68 13.40 12.14
CA SER A 160 -10.80 14.11 11.53
C SER A 160 -11.89 14.50 12.52
N LYS A 161 -12.12 13.74 13.60
CA LYS A 161 -13.30 13.85 14.46
C LYS A 161 -14.62 13.77 13.66
N ALA A 162 -14.60 13.05 12.53
CA ALA A 162 -15.74 12.89 11.64
C ALA A 162 -16.84 12.04 12.29
N SER A 163 -18.08 12.22 11.81
CA SER A 163 -19.22 11.37 12.13
C SER A 163 -19.48 10.31 11.06
N ALA A 164 -19.01 10.52 9.83
CA ALA A 164 -19.14 9.62 8.70
C ALA A 164 -17.98 9.78 7.72
N ALA A 165 -17.74 8.74 6.90
CA ALA A 165 -16.80 8.77 5.81
C ALA A 165 -17.40 8.08 4.57
N PHE A 166 -16.80 8.30 3.40
CA PHE A 166 -17.21 7.64 2.16
C PHE A 166 -16.03 7.21 1.31
N VAL A 167 -16.26 6.20 0.48
CA VAL A 167 -15.32 5.69 -0.53
C VAL A 167 -16.11 5.50 -1.82
N HIS A 168 -15.90 6.37 -2.79
CA HIS A 168 -16.56 6.30 -4.09
C HIS A 168 -15.54 5.96 -5.17
N ILE A 169 -15.87 4.96 -5.98
CA ILE A 169 -15.05 4.54 -7.11
C ILE A 169 -15.88 4.71 -8.38
N ALA A 170 -15.29 5.31 -9.39
CA ALA A 170 -15.90 5.43 -10.70
C ALA A 170 -14.88 5.07 -11.78
N VAL A 171 -15.37 4.42 -12.83
CA VAL A 171 -14.61 4.19 -14.05
C VAL A 171 -15.17 5.13 -15.12
N ASP A 172 -14.32 6.01 -15.63
CA ASP A 172 -14.66 6.99 -16.67
C ASP A 172 -13.65 6.87 -17.81
N GLY A 173 -14.10 6.27 -18.90
CA GLY A 173 -13.26 5.97 -20.06
C GLY A 173 -12.09 5.04 -19.71
N ASP A 174 -10.88 5.56 -19.81
CA ASP A 174 -9.63 4.83 -19.54
C ASP A 174 -9.07 5.09 -18.13
N LYS A 175 -9.83 5.77 -17.27
CA LYS A 175 -9.41 6.14 -15.91
C LYS A 175 -10.30 5.55 -14.83
N LEU A 176 -9.68 5.18 -13.73
CA LEU A 176 -10.34 4.91 -12.47
C LEU A 176 -10.20 6.15 -11.60
N ARG A 177 -11.32 6.65 -11.09
CA ARG A 177 -11.37 7.71 -10.09
C ARG A 177 -11.78 7.13 -8.76
N LEU A 178 -10.95 7.36 -7.74
CA LEU A 178 -11.21 7.03 -6.35
C LEU A 178 -11.39 8.33 -5.57
N GLN A 179 -12.49 8.47 -4.85
CA GLN A 179 -12.72 9.55 -3.91
C GLN A 179 -12.93 8.98 -2.51
N ILE A 180 -12.21 9.50 -1.55
CA ILE A 180 -12.33 9.12 -0.13
C ILE A 180 -12.50 10.41 0.64
N GLY A 181 -13.53 10.48 1.45
CA GLY A 181 -13.78 11.70 2.22
C GLY A 181 -14.43 11.44 3.57
N ASP A 182 -14.40 12.50 4.40
CA ASP A 182 -15.00 12.56 5.72
C ASP A 182 -15.64 13.94 5.96
N ASP A 183 -16.55 14.00 6.92
CA ASP A 183 -17.27 15.19 7.36
C ASP A 183 -16.61 15.86 8.59
N GLY A 184 -15.34 15.64 8.81
CA GLY A 184 -14.64 16.07 10.03
C GLY A 184 -14.15 17.52 10.01
N VAL A 185 -13.14 17.81 10.83
CA VAL A 185 -12.64 19.17 11.05
C VAL A 185 -11.86 19.76 9.88
N GLY A 186 -11.42 18.95 8.92
CA GLY A 186 -10.59 19.41 7.82
C GLY A 186 -9.21 19.93 8.26
N GLY A 187 -8.63 20.83 7.44
CA GLY A 187 -7.33 21.45 7.76
C GLY A 187 -6.13 20.52 7.52
N ALA A 188 -6.27 19.44 6.76
CA ALA A 188 -5.17 18.55 6.45
C ALA A 188 -4.17 19.21 5.49
N ASP A 189 -2.89 19.19 5.87
CA ASP A 189 -1.79 19.76 5.08
C ASP A 189 -0.90 18.65 4.50
N LEU A 190 -0.79 18.64 3.17
CA LEU A 190 0.13 17.75 2.42
C LEU A 190 1.61 18.05 2.73
N ALA A 191 1.95 19.32 3.07
CA ALA A 191 3.32 19.71 3.35
C ALA A 191 3.81 19.25 4.71
N ALA A 192 2.89 18.98 5.65
CA ALA A 192 3.23 18.48 6.99
C ALA A 192 3.82 17.06 7.00
N GLY A 193 3.87 16.40 5.84
CA GLY A 193 4.41 15.04 5.66
C GLY A 193 3.45 13.96 6.20
N GLY A 194 3.76 12.71 5.93
CA GLY A 194 3.01 11.57 6.48
C GLY A 194 2.09 10.88 5.47
N GLY A 195 0.96 10.33 5.93
CA GLY A 195 0.11 9.42 5.18
C GLY A 195 -0.45 9.96 3.86
N LEU A 196 -0.89 11.22 3.83
CA LEU A 196 -1.45 11.85 2.62
C LEU A 196 -0.41 11.96 1.50
N ARG A 197 0.83 12.28 1.83
CA ARG A 197 1.91 12.32 0.85
C ARG A 197 2.18 10.92 0.27
N GLY A 198 2.29 9.89 1.12
CA GLY A 198 2.46 8.51 0.67
C GLY A 198 1.31 7.97 -0.17
N LEU A 199 0.11 8.56 -0.03
CA LEU A 199 -1.05 8.27 -0.87
C LEU A 199 -0.85 8.87 -2.27
N CYS A 200 -0.41 10.13 -2.36
CA CYS A 200 -0.14 10.80 -3.63
C CYS A 200 1.07 10.18 -4.36
N ASP A 201 2.17 9.88 -3.65
CA ASP A 201 3.34 9.20 -4.23
C ASP A 201 2.96 7.85 -4.88
N ARG A 202 1.96 7.17 -4.32
CA ARG A 202 1.44 5.89 -4.86
C ARG A 202 0.63 6.08 -6.14
N ALA A 203 -0.12 7.18 -6.24
CA ALA A 203 -0.83 7.53 -7.47
C ALA A 203 0.17 7.88 -8.58
N ASP A 204 1.18 8.70 -8.28
CA ASP A 204 2.23 9.10 -9.22
C ASP A 204 3.02 7.89 -9.75
N ALA A 205 3.30 6.90 -8.90
CA ALA A 205 3.98 5.66 -9.30
C ALA A 205 3.19 4.80 -10.32
N LEU A 206 1.92 5.10 -10.52
CA LEU A 206 1.03 4.46 -11.50
C LEU A 206 0.62 5.40 -12.64
N ASP A 207 1.38 6.45 -12.89
CA ASP A 207 1.09 7.50 -13.87
C ASP A 207 -0.28 8.18 -13.63
N GLY A 208 -0.71 8.21 -12.37
CA GLY A 208 -1.95 8.81 -11.92
C GLY A 208 -1.79 10.23 -11.41
N SER A 209 -2.84 10.74 -10.78
CA SER A 209 -2.83 12.02 -10.08
C SER A 209 -3.56 11.94 -8.75
N CYS A 210 -3.20 12.83 -7.83
CA CYS A 210 -3.79 12.90 -6.51
C CYS A 210 -4.07 14.35 -6.13
N GLN A 211 -5.26 14.60 -5.59
CA GLN A 211 -5.67 15.91 -5.10
C GLN A 211 -6.26 15.74 -3.70
N VAL A 212 -5.91 16.66 -2.81
CA VAL A 212 -6.47 16.72 -1.45
C VAL A 212 -7.16 18.06 -1.28
N HIS A 213 -8.43 18.01 -0.90
CA HIS A 213 -9.24 19.16 -0.57
C HIS A 213 -9.67 19.05 0.89
N SER A 214 -9.17 19.96 1.74
CA SER A 214 -9.40 19.88 3.18
C SER A 214 -9.54 21.27 3.82
N PRO A 215 -10.61 22.00 3.49
CA PRO A 215 -10.87 23.29 4.14
C PRO A 215 -11.18 23.08 5.63
N GLU A 216 -10.75 24.01 6.48
CA GLU A 216 -11.08 23.97 7.89
C GLU A 216 -12.60 23.94 8.10
N GLY A 217 -13.07 23.03 8.95
CA GLY A 217 -14.48 22.84 9.28
C GLY A 217 -15.34 22.14 8.21
N CYS A 218 -14.74 21.68 7.09
CA CYS A 218 -15.48 21.08 5.97
C CYS A 218 -15.07 19.64 5.64
N GLY A 219 -14.35 18.98 6.56
CA GLY A 219 -13.83 17.64 6.33
C GLY A 219 -12.66 17.58 5.35
N THR A 220 -12.32 16.37 4.95
CA THR A 220 -11.26 16.12 3.98
C THR A 220 -11.76 15.24 2.86
N THR A 221 -11.42 15.58 1.63
CA THR A 221 -11.65 14.74 0.45
C THR A 221 -10.35 14.54 -0.30
N VAL A 222 -10.00 13.28 -0.52
CA VAL A 222 -8.87 12.86 -1.34
C VAL A 222 -9.42 12.28 -2.63
N THR A 223 -8.97 12.82 -3.77
CA THR A 223 -9.31 12.31 -5.10
C THR A 223 -8.07 11.77 -5.77
N VAL A 224 -8.12 10.51 -6.20
CA VAL A 224 -7.05 9.83 -6.92
C VAL A 224 -7.58 9.40 -8.28
N GLU A 225 -6.85 9.72 -9.34
CA GLU A 225 -7.14 9.25 -10.69
C GLU A 225 -6.00 8.35 -11.18
N LEU A 226 -6.33 7.16 -11.63
CA LEU A 226 -5.37 6.15 -12.08
C LEU A 226 -5.73 5.69 -13.50
N PRO A 227 -4.78 5.58 -14.43
CA PRO A 227 -5.05 5.02 -15.76
C PRO A 227 -5.35 3.52 -15.64
N LEU A 228 -6.43 3.06 -16.28
CA LEU A 228 -6.80 1.63 -16.31
C LEU A 228 -5.78 0.79 -17.10
N GLN A 229 -5.15 1.37 -18.12
CA GLN A 229 -4.06 0.77 -18.87
C GLN A 229 -2.76 1.51 -18.56
N SER A 230 -1.64 0.80 -18.45
CA SER A 230 -0.34 1.47 -18.41
C SER A 230 -0.11 2.19 -19.74
N ALA A 231 0.41 3.42 -19.70
CA ALA A 231 0.90 4.07 -20.90
C ALA A 231 1.86 3.10 -21.62
N PRO A 232 1.77 2.95 -22.96
CA PRO A 232 2.76 2.19 -23.70
C PRO A 232 4.12 2.82 -23.39
N ALA A 233 5.09 2.01 -22.95
CA ALA A 233 6.45 2.49 -22.72
C ALA A 233 6.87 3.27 -23.97
N ALA A 234 7.17 4.55 -23.77
CA ALA A 234 7.66 5.42 -24.85
C ALA A 234 8.88 4.73 -25.48
N GLY A 235 8.74 4.44 -26.79
CA GLY A 235 9.72 3.69 -27.57
C GLY A 235 10.99 4.46 -27.87
#